data_cf1a2f05b7529b2fe322266cf19e9b02
#
_entry.id   cf1a2f05b7529b2fe322266cf19e9b02
#
_cell.length_a   1.000
_cell.length_b   1.000
_cell.length_c   1.000
_cell.angle_alpha   90.00
_cell.angle_beta   90.00
_cell.angle_gamma   90.00
#
_symmetry.space_group_name_H-M   'P 1'
#
loop_
_entity.id
_entity.type
_entity.pdbx_description
1 polymer ?
#
loop_
_entity_poly.entity_id
_entity_poly.type
_entity_poly.pdbx_seq_one_letter_code
_entity_poly.pdbx_strand_id
1 'polypeptide(L)'
;MITRAKPTQKSKRIHWMDNLRTVIILLVVFYHVGGVYEAAGLWGWFWIVDDPATISWVGILGIVFDIFMMSTLFFVSGYLAPASLEDRTGWKFLKGKFKRLIIPWLIAVFTLIPLYKVIFLYSRNLPQEHWTTYFHITNPNSQNWLWFLPVLFVFNLLYLLLSKANLRISNISLKGAVVGVFLVGFVYSFSIGGILGFRSWTLTPLIDFENERLLVYFMMFLLGVLGFRQDLFAQKPQGKTLYTIVSSIAWIPVTVHIFARLYPIFYPADFAVTPLYRLIWWLSFDLSLLCLVYVVLETFRRYFDRTSRIWGELNRNSYGVYIIHVILIGVFGTLLLNLSLPALLKYPTLIALTYVTSNLVVSAYRSLLQAVKSGRSRSVSQAMDLG
;
A
#
# COMPACT_ATOMS: atom_id res chain seq x y z
N MET A 1 16.84 34.14 18.60
CA MET A 1 17.50 34.15 17.27
C MET A 1 17.04 32.92 16.54
N ILE A 2 16.13 33.10 15.60
CA ILE A 2 15.65 31.99 14.71
C ILE A 2 16.70 31.88 13.62
N THR A 3 17.53 30.84 13.68
CA THR A 3 18.43 30.47 12.58
C THR A 3 17.57 30.08 11.38
N ARG A 4 17.47 30.99 10.39
CA ARG A 4 16.93 30.70 9.07
C ARG A 4 17.70 29.51 8.51
N ALA A 5 17.01 28.38 8.33
CA ALA A 5 17.55 27.26 7.57
C ALA A 5 17.97 27.75 6.17
N LYS A 6 19.11 27.25 5.71
CA LYS A 6 19.60 27.50 4.34
C LYS A 6 18.50 27.24 3.32
N PRO A 7 18.41 28.04 2.23
CA PRO A 7 17.42 27.81 1.18
C PRO A 7 17.60 26.40 0.64
N THR A 8 16.56 25.61 0.80
CA THR A 8 16.48 24.21 0.38
C THR A 8 16.75 24.13 -1.12
N GLN A 9 17.83 23.45 -1.47
CA GLN A 9 18.10 22.95 -2.80
C GLN A 9 16.82 22.29 -3.31
N LYS A 10 16.21 22.76 -4.42
CA LYS A 10 15.03 22.16 -5.05
C LYS A 10 15.16 20.65 -4.95
N SER A 11 14.26 19.98 -4.22
CA SER A 11 14.33 18.57 -3.93
C SER A 11 14.56 17.79 -5.23
N LYS A 12 15.79 17.32 -5.42
CA LYS A 12 16.15 16.50 -6.58
C LYS A 12 15.27 15.26 -6.53
N ARG A 13 14.55 14.99 -7.61
CA ARG A 13 13.67 13.83 -7.70
C ARG A 13 14.45 12.55 -7.37
N ILE A 14 13.96 11.77 -6.42
CA ILE A 14 14.61 10.54 -5.94
C ILE A 14 14.06 9.39 -6.78
N HIS A 15 14.78 9.01 -7.85
CA HIS A 15 14.30 8.03 -8.82
C HIS A 15 14.08 6.65 -8.22
N TRP A 16 14.99 6.18 -7.37
CA TRP A 16 14.84 4.87 -6.75
C TRP A 16 13.58 4.75 -5.88
N MET A 17 13.15 5.83 -5.24
CA MET A 17 11.95 5.84 -4.40
C MET A 17 10.65 5.80 -5.23
N ASP A 18 10.66 6.46 -6.39
CA ASP A 18 9.57 6.34 -7.37
C ASP A 18 9.51 4.92 -7.94
N ASN A 19 10.66 4.32 -8.29
CA ASN A 19 10.76 2.95 -8.78
C ASN A 19 10.29 1.95 -7.72
N LEU A 20 10.72 2.13 -6.47
CA LEU A 20 10.27 1.32 -5.34
C LEU A 20 8.74 1.33 -5.21
N ARG A 21 8.14 2.52 -5.18
CA ARG A 21 6.67 2.64 -5.10
C ARG A 21 5.99 1.89 -6.25
N THR A 22 6.51 2.00 -7.46
CA THR A 22 5.95 1.32 -8.65
C THR A 22 6.06 -0.19 -8.53
N VAL A 23 7.19 -0.72 -8.06
CA VAL A 23 7.36 -2.16 -7.84
C VAL A 23 6.46 -2.65 -6.70
N ILE A 24 6.33 -1.90 -5.60
CA ILE A 24 5.39 -2.27 -4.54
C ILE A 24 3.94 -2.33 -5.08
N ILE A 25 3.53 -1.40 -5.95
CA ILE A 25 2.20 -1.48 -6.58
C ILE A 25 2.07 -2.70 -7.53
N LEU A 26 3.12 -3.06 -8.24
CA LEU A 26 3.14 -4.32 -9.00
C LEU A 26 2.99 -5.54 -8.06
N LEU A 27 3.71 -5.57 -6.93
CA LEU A 27 3.55 -6.63 -5.91
C LEU A 27 2.14 -6.64 -5.30
N VAL A 28 1.50 -5.48 -5.14
CA VAL A 28 0.09 -5.38 -4.73
C VAL A 28 -0.83 -6.05 -5.76
N VAL A 29 -0.56 -5.88 -7.06
CA VAL A 29 -1.31 -6.61 -8.11
C VAL A 29 -1.08 -8.12 -8.00
N PHE A 30 0.18 -8.57 -7.85
CA PHE A 30 0.51 -9.99 -7.62
C PHE A 30 -0.24 -10.55 -6.41
N TYR A 31 -0.21 -9.83 -5.31
CA TYR A 31 -0.88 -10.18 -4.06
C TYR A 31 -2.39 -10.36 -4.28
N HIS A 32 -3.04 -9.41 -4.92
CA HIS A 32 -4.48 -9.43 -5.13
C HIS A 32 -4.92 -10.47 -6.19
N VAL A 33 -4.11 -10.71 -7.24
CA VAL A 33 -4.33 -11.85 -8.17
C VAL A 33 -4.13 -13.17 -7.42
N GLY A 34 -3.21 -13.21 -6.45
CA GLY A 34 -3.02 -14.38 -5.58
C GLY A 34 -4.30 -14.83 -4.89
N GLY A 35 -5.14 -13.87 -4.46
CA GLY A 35 -6.43 -14.17 -3.83
C GLY A 35 -7.42 -14.94 -4.71
N VAL A 36 -7.23 -14.94 -6.05
CA VAL A 36 -8.08 -15.71 -6.99
C VAL A 36 -7.67 -17.19 -7.05
N TYR A 37 -6.40 -17.49 -6.82
CA TYR A 37 -5.84 -18.83 -7.07
C TYR A 37 -5.23 -19.50 -5.84
N GLU A 38 -5.31 -18.91 -4.66
CA GLU A 38 -4.70 -19.52 -3.48
C GLU A 38 -5.59 -20.63 -2.90
N ALA A 39 -4.94 -21.72 -2.46
CA ALA A 39 -5.63 -22.93 -2.02
C ALA A 39 -5.96 -22.96 -0.51
N ALA A 40 -5.36 -22.08 0.30
CA ALA A 40 -5.36 -22.21 1.75
C ALA A 40 -6.47 -21.40 2.45
N GLY A 41 -7.32 -20.69 1.71
CA GLY A 41 -8.39 -19.85 2.26
C GLY A 41 -7.88 -18.66 3.09
N LEU A 42 -6.66 -18.19 2.84
CA LEU A 42 -6.05 -17.06 3.55
C LEU A 42 -6.74 -15.73 3.29
N TRP A 43 -7.42 -15.61 2.16
CA TRP A 43 -8.06 -14.38 1.66
C TRP A 43 -9.53 -14.25 2.06
N GLY A 44 -10.18 -15.38 2.32
CA GLY A 44 -11.60 -15.41 2.63
C GLY A 44 -12.53 -15.36 1.40
N TRP A 45 -13.77 -15.66 1.63
CA TRP A 45 -14.84 -15.82 0.65
C TRP A 45 -15.26 -14.55 -0.10
N PHE A 46 -14.89 -13.38 0.41
CA PHE A 46 -15.30 -12.07 -0.15
C PHE A 46 -14.49 -11.61 -1.35
N TRP A 47 -13.52 -12.41 -1.82
CA TRP A 47 -12.67 -11.98 -2.91
C TRP A 47 -13.42 -11.92 -4.25
N ILE A 48 -13.02 -10.99 -5.14
CA ILE A 48 -13.79 -10.59 -6.34
C ILE A 48 -14.12 -11.75 -7.30
N VAL A 49 -13.21 -12.72 -7.45
CA VAL A 49 -13.41 -13.95 -8.24
C VAL A 49 -12.81 -15.10 -7.46
N ASP A 50 -13.45 -16.26 -7.53
CA ASP A 50 -13.01 -17.50 -6.90
C ASP A 50 -12.87 -18.56 -8.01
N ASP A 51 -11.63 -18.88 -8.41
CA ASP A 51 -11.36 -19.87 -9.45
C ASP A 51 -11.10 -21.23 -8.77
N PRO A 52 -11.79 -22.31 -9.18
CA PRO A 52 -11.57 -23.64 -8.63
C PRO A 52 -10.16 -24.19 -8.88
N ALA A 53 -9.44 -23.66 -9.88
CA ALA A 53 -8.06 -24.01 -10.12
C ALA A 53 -7.15 -23.24 -9.17
N THR A 54 -6.44 -23.93 -8.26
CA THR A 54 -5.64 -23.33 -7.18
C THR A 54 -4.15 -23.66 -7.25
N ILE A 55 -3.34 -22.85 -6.56
CA ILE A 55 -1.89 -23.01 -6.44
C ILE A 55 -1.47 -22.85 -4.97
N SER A 56 -0.92 -23.89 -4.36
CA SER A 56 -0.62 -23.92 -2.92
C SER A 56 0.43 -22.88 -2.48
N TRP A 57 1.47 -22.62 -3.27
CA TRP A 57 2.55 -21.71 -2.90
C TRP A 57 2.21 -20.21 -3.06
N VAL A 58 1.15 -19.87 -3.79
CA VAL A 58 0.73 -18.46 -3.98
C VAL A 58 0.34 -17.82 -2.63
N GLY A 59 -0.28 -18.58 -1.74
CA GLY A 59 -0.58 -18.12 -0.38
C GLY A 59 0.68 -17.73 0.41
N ILE A 60 1.77 -18.50 0.26
CA ILE A 60 3.06 -18.18 0.91
C ILE A 60 3.64 -16.85 0.42
N LEU A 61 3.63 -16.61 -0.90
CA LEU A 61 4.04 -15.32 -1.44
C LEU A 61 3.16 -14.19 -0.91
N GLY A 62 1.87 -14.43 -0.82
CA GLY A 62 0.91 -13.48 -0.23
C GLY A 62 1.28 -13.11 1.21
N ILE A 63 1.61 -14.10 2.06
CA ILE A 63 2.06 -13.85 3.44
C ILE A 63 3.30 -12.96 3.45
N VAL A 64 4.31 -13.24 2.63
CA VAL A 64 5.54 -12.44 2.58
C VAL A 64 5.27 -11.01 2.13
N PHE A 65 4.46 -10.82 1.10
CA PHE A 65 4.13 -9.49 0.58
C PHE A 65 3.32 -8.67 1.59
N ASP A 66 2.37 -9.29 2.30
CA ASP A 66 1.54 -8.66 3.32
C ASP A 66 2.37 -8.06 4.47
N ILE A 67 3.53 -8.63 4.81
CA ILE A 67 4.38 -8.14 5.88
C ILE A 67 4.88 -6.71 5.59
N PHE A 68 5.37 -6.42 4.38
CA PHE A 68 6.16 -5.21 4.16
C PHE A 68 5.59 -4.19 3.17
N MET A 69 4.69 -4.60 2.24
CA MET A 69 4.26 -3.71 1.16
C MET A 69 3.63 -2.42 1.66
N MET A 70 2.62 -2.52 2.52
CA MET A 70 1.89 -1.34 3.00
C MET A 70 2.76 -0.49 3.91
N SER A 71 3.56 -1.11 4.79
CA SER A 71 4.52 -0.42 5.65
C SER A 71 5.56 0.36 4.85
N THR A 72 6.04 -0.21 3.73
CA THR A 72 6.95 0.50 2.81
C THR A 72 6.28 1.70 2.16
N LEU A 73 5.01 1.59 1.73
CA LEU A 73 4.27 2.72 1.16
C LEU A 73 4.02 3.82 2.20
N PHE A 74 3.72 3.47 3.45
CA PHE A 74 3.60 4.45 4.54
C PHE A 74 4.93 5.13 4.83
N PHE A 75 6.04 4.38 4.88
CA PHE A 75 7.38 4.95 5.06
C PHE A 75 7.72 5.94 3.93
N VAL A 76 7.57 5.55 2.67
CA VAL A 76 7.83 6.43 1.51
C VAL A 76 6.96 7.68 1.55
N SER A 77 5.67 7.53 1.90
CA SER A 77 4.75 8.65 2.02
C SER A 77 5.13 9.60 3.15
N GLY A 78 5.61 9.06 4.28
CA GLY A 78 6.14 9.80 5.41
C GLY A 78 7.43 10.55 5.04
N TYR A 79 8.34 9.93 4.31
CA TYR A 79 9.57 10.57 3.82
C TYR A 79 9.29 11.79 2.92
N LEU A 80 8.24 11.72 2.11
CA LEU A 80 7.87 12.82 1.20
C LEU A 80 6.96 13.89 1.85
N ALA A 81 6.45 13.65 3.05
CA ALA A 81 5.51 14.55 3.70
C ALA A 81 6.15 15.89 4.15
N PRO A 82 7.36 15.93 4.77
CA PRO A 82 8.01 17.17 5.19
C PRO A 82 8.27 18.13 4.02
N ALA A 83 8.89 17.65 2.94
CA ALA A 83 9.14 18.47 1.74
C ALA A 83 7.85 19.07 1.16
N SER A 84 6.74 18.32 1.24
CA SER A 84 5.43 18.81 0.79
C SER A 84 4.81 19.87 1.73
N LEU A 85 5.21 19.91 3.01
CA LEU A 85 4.72 20.85 4.02
C LEU A 85 5.57 22.13 4.06
N GLU A 86 6.89 22.03 3.92
CA GLU A 86 7.84 23.15 4.05
C GLU A 86 7.52 24.32 3.12
N ASP A 87 7.12 24.04 1.88
CA ASP A 87 6.79 25.04 0.87
C ASP A 87 5.35 25.56 0.94
N ARG A 88 4.56 25.16 1.97
CA ARG A 88 3.10 25.40 1.99
C ARG A 88 2.59 25.72 3.39
N THR A 89 1.49 26.49 3.45
CA THR A 89 0.71 26.59 4.69
C THR A 89 0.06 25.23 5.01
N GLY A 90 -0.15 24.93 6.29
CA GLY A 90 -0.79 23.68 6.72
C GLY A 90 -2.14 23.39 6.02
N TRP A 91 -2.94 24.45 5.79
CA TRP A 91 -4.19 24.33 5.03
C TRP A 91 -3.96 23.94 3.55
N LYS A 92 -3.01 24.58 2.87
CA LYS A 92 -2.65 24.22 1.48
C LYS A 92 -2.10 22.80 1.38
N PHE A 93 -1.32 22.36 2.37
CA PHE A 93 -0.84 20.99 2.47
C PHE A 93 -2.02 20.00 2.57
N LEU A 94 -2.92 20.19 3.54
CA LEU A 94 -4.07 19.31 3.77
C LEU A 94 -5.03 19.29 2.55
N LYS A 95 -5.35 20.47 2.01
CA LYS A 95 -6.17 20.58 0.78
C LYS A 95 -5.54 19.82 -0.39
N GLY A 96 -4.20 19.85 -0.51
CA GLY A 96 -3.46 19.08 -1.51
C GLY A 96 -3.58 17.55 -1.29
N LYS A 97 -3.46 17.09 -0.04
CA LYS A 97 -3.64 15.69 0.32
C LYS A 97 -5.08 15.22 0.14
N PHE A 98 -6.06 16.02 0.54
CA PHE A 98 -7.48 15.75 0.34
C PHE A 98 -7.80 15.53 -1.15
N LYS A 99 -7.35 16.44 -2.01
CA LYS A 99 -7.56 16.32 -3.47
C LYS A 99 -6.90 15.09 -4.07
N ARG A 100 -5.78 14.63 -3.50
CA ARG A 100 -5.02 13.50 -4.03
C ARG A 100 -5.44 12.15 -3.47
N LEU A 101 -5.99 12.09 -2.26
CA LEU A 101 -6.31 10.85 -1.56
C LEU A 101 -7.82 10.66 -1.41
N ILE A 102 -8.52 11.68 -0.88
CA ILE A 102 -9.94 11.53 -0.54
C ILE A 102 -10.85 11.69 -1.75
N ILE A 103 -10.59 12.64 -2.65
CA ILE A 103 -11.45 12.79 -3.86
C ILE A 103 -11.38 11.54 -4.75
N PRO A 104 -10.20 10.98 -5.11
CA PRO A 104 -10.15 9.72 -5.87
C PRO A 104 -10.75 8.54 -5.11
N TRP A 105 -10.57 8.48 -3.78
CA TRP A 105 -11.21 7.47 -2.94
C TRP A 105 -12.74 7.55 -3.00
N LEU A 106 -13.32 8.74 -2.82
CA LEU A 106 -14.76 8.95 -2.92
C LEU A 106 -15.30 8.51 -4.29
N ILE A 107 -14.64 8.94 -5.38
CA ILE A 107 -15.05 8.52 -6.73
C ILE A 107 -15.00 6.99 -6.85
N ALA A 108 -13.93 6.36 -6.39
CA ALA A 108 -13.76 4.92 -6.46
C ALA A 108 -14.80 4.16 -5.61
N VAL A 109 -15.10 4.62 -4.40
CA VAL A 109 -16.12 4.02 -3.53
C VAL A 109 -17.50 4.04 -4.21
N PHE A 110 -17.87 5.13 -4.86
CA PHE A 110 -19.17 5.22 -5.52
C PHE A 110 -19.22 4.63 -6.93
N THR A 111 -18.10 4.25 -7.52
CA THR A 111 -18.06 3.69 -8.87
C THR A 111 -17.51 2.27 -8.90
N LEU A 112 -16.30 2.06 -8.33
CA LEU A 112 -15.61 0.78 -8.42
C LEU A 112 -16.14 -0.25 -7.42
N ILE A 113 -16.58 0.16 -6.22
CA ILE A 113 -17.14 -0.79 -5.25
C ILE A 113 -18.48 -1.38 -5.71
N PRO A 114 -19.44 -0.61 -6.26
CA PRO A 114 -20.61 -1.22 -6.90
C PRO A 114 -20.25 -2.18 -8.02
N LEU A 115 -19.29 -1.81 -8.88
CA LEU A 115 -18.82 -2.69 -9.95
C LEU A 115 -18.15 -3.96 -9.42
N TYR A 116 -17.37 -3.85 -8.34
CA TYR A 116 -16.80 -5.01 -7.64
C TYR A 116 -17.90 -6.01 -7.23
N LYS A 117 -19.00 -5.54 -6.63
CA LYS A 117 -20.11 -6.39 -6.19
C LYS A 117 -20.84 -7.05 -7.36
N VAL A 118 -21.07 -6.30 -8.44
CA VAL A 118 -21.65 -6.88 -9.67
C VAL A 118 -20.78 -8.03 -10.17
N ILE A 119 -19.47 -7.84 -10.28
CA ILE A 119 -18.53 -8.88 -10.74
C ILE A 119 -18.48 -10.05 -9.75
N PHE A 120 -18.45 -9.77 -8.45
CA PHE A 120 -18.43 -10.79 -7.40
C PHE A 120 -19.63 -11.74 -7.51
N LEU A 121 -20.84 -11.20 -7.63
CA LEU A 121 -22.07 -12.01 -7.78
C LEU A 121 -22.08 -12.74 -9.12
N TYR A 122 -21.73 -12.05 -10.19
CA TYR A 122 -21.70 -12.62 -11.53
C TYR A 122 -20.72 -13.80 -11.64
N SER A 123 -19.51 -13.67 -11.13
CA SER A 123 -18.47 -14.71 -11.19
C SER A 123 -18.85 -16.00 -10.44
N ARG A 124 -19.82 -15.92 -9.53
CA ARG A 124 -20.34 -17.05 -8.72
C ARG A 124 -21.73 -17.54 -9.16
N ASN A 125 -22.25 -17.01 -10.25
CA ASN A 125 -23.61 -17.29 -10.72
C ASN A 125 -24.69 -17.00 -9.64
N LEU A 126 -24.44 -16.00 -8.77
CA LEU A 126 -25.37 -15.54 -7.76
C LEU A 126 -26.31 -14.48 -8.35
N PRO A 127 -27.59 -14.42 -7.88
CA PRO A 127 -28.52 -13.39 -8.33
C PRO A 127 -27.98 -11.99 -7.96
N GLN A 128 -28.18 -11.03 -8.87
CA GLN A 128 -27.84 -9.64 -8.60
C GLN A 128 -28.79 -9.09 -7.53
N GLU A 129 -28.23 -8.34 -6.58
CA GLU A 129 -29.00 -7.68 -5.53
C GLU A 129 -29.62 -6.37 -6.03
N HIS A 130 -30.46 -5.75 -5.18
CA HIS A 130 -30.98 -4.42 -5.47
C HIS A 130 -29.82 -3.41 -5.53
N TRP A 131 -29.82 -2.52 -6.52
CA TRP A 131 -28.71 -1.62 -6.82
C TRP A 131 -28.25 -0.74 -5.61
N THR A 132 -29.17 -0.41 -4.68
CA THR A 132 -28.85 0.39 -3.48
C THR A 132 -27.91 -0.33 -2.52
N THR A 133 -27.89 -1.68 -2.52
CA THR A 133 -27.00 -2.47 -1.64
C THR A 133 -25.56 -2.46 -2.12
N TYR A 134 -25.31 -2.00 -3.35
CA TYR A 134 -23.98 -1.94 -3.94
C TYR A 134 -23.19 -0.71 -3.49
N PHE A 135 -23.84 0.29 -2.93
CA PHE A 135 -23.16 1.51 -2.50
C PHE A 135 -22.56 1.38 -1.10
N HIS A 136 -21.42 2.00 -0.91
CA HIS A 136 -20.68 1.98 0.36
C HIS A 136 -21.51 2.46 1.55
N ILE A 137 -22.40 3.45 1.36
CA ILE A 137 -23.27 3.99 2.42
C ILE A 137 -24.13 2.90 3.08
N THR A 138 -24.58 1.92 2.30
CA THR A 138 -25.43 0.83 2.79
C THR A 138 -24.65 -0.39 3.28
N ASN A 139 -23.34 -0.46 2.94
CA ASN A 139 -22.47 -1.54 3.37
C ASN A 139 -21.10 -0.97 3.81
N PRO A 140 -20.90 -0.72 5.11
CA PRO A 140 -19.69 -0.12 5.64
C PRO A 140 -18.40 -0.93 5.33
N ASN A 141 -18.53 -2.25 5.11
CA ASN A 141 -17.41 -3.14 4.84
C ASN A 141 -16.93 -3.09 3.37
N SER A 142 -17.30 -2.06 2.62
CA SER A 142 -17.12 -2.03 1.17
C SER A 142 -15.93 -1.21 0.68
N GLN A 143 -15.04 -0.74 1.54
CA GLN A 143 -13.83 -0.03 1.07
C GLN A 143 -12.82 -0.98 0.41
N ASN A 144 -12.77 -2.24 0.86
CA ASN A 144 -11.91 -3.29 0.34
C ASN A 144 -10.45 -2.79 0.16
N TRP A 145 -9.84 -2.91 -1.02
CA TRP A 145 -8.45 -2.48 -1.30
C TRP A 145 -8.21 -0.96 -1.17
N LEU A 146 -9.25 -0.14 -1.13
CA LEU A 146 -9.14 1.33 -1.08
C LEU A 146 -8.83 1.88 0.32
N TRP A 147 -8.85 1.05 1.36
CA TRP A 147 -8.66 1.43 2.77
C TRP A 147 -7.38 2.26 3.04
N PHE A 148 -6.33 2.04 2.27
CA PHE A 148 -5.05 2.73 2.43
C PHE A 148 -5.15 4.25 2.23
N LEU A 149 -6.01 4.73 1.34
CA LEU A 149 -6.09 6.15 0.99
C LEU A 149 -6.61 7.02 2.15
N PRO A 150 -7.74 6.70 2.80
CA PRO A 150 -8.20 7.48 3.96
C PRO A 150 -7.26 7.33 5.16
N VAL A 151 -6.68 6.15 5.42
CA VAL A 151 -5.68 5.97 6.48
C VAL A 151 -4.46 6.85 6.25
N LEU A 152 -3.93 6.89 5.03
CA LEU A 152 -2.82 7.75 4.67
C LEU A 152 -3.17 9.24 4.81
N PHE A 153 -4.41 9.63 4.51
CA PHE A 153 -4.87 11.01 4.74
C PHE A 153 -4.86 11.35 6.23
N VAL A 154 -5.38 10.47 7.09
CA VAL A 154 -5.35 10.64 8.55
C VAL A 154 -3.91 10.76 9.06
N PHE A 155 -2.97 9.94 8.57
CA PHE A 155 -1.56 10.04 8.96
C PHE A 155 -0.93 11.38 8.55
N ASN A 156 -1.28 11.93 7.39
CA ASN A 156 -0.85 13.28 7.01
C ASN A 156 -1.48 14.38 7.89
N LEU A 157 -2.74 14.22 8.34
CA LEU A 157 -3.38 15.13 9.28
C LEU A 157 -2.69 15.07 10.64
N LEU A 158 -2.47 13.88 11.19
CA LEU A 158 -1.74 13.70 12.46
C LEU A 158 -0.33 14.26 12.38
N TYR A 159 0.39 14.04 11.28
CA TYR A 159 1.70 14.63 11.06
C TYR A 159 1.66 16.17 11.09
N LEU A 160 0.66 16.80 10.45
CA LEU A 160 0.50 18.25 10.50
C LEU A 160 0.27 18.75 11.94
N LEU A 161 -0.56 18.05 12.74
CA LEU A 161 -0.81 18.38 14.13
C LEU A 161 0.48 18.24 14.98
N LEU A 162 1.21 17.13 14.82
CA LEU A 162 2.50 16.91 15.50
C LEU A 162 3.54 17.96 15.12
N SER A 163 3.57 18.39 13.85
CA SER A 163 4.52 19.41 13.39
C SER A 163 4.24 20.79 14.00
N LYS A 164 2.97 21.12 14.28
CA LYS A 164 2.58 22.35 14.98
C LYS A 164 2.88 22.31 16.49
N ALA A 165 2.84 21.13 17.09
CA ALA A 165 3.14 20.94 18.50
C ALA A 165 4.65 21.07 18.84
N ASN A 166 5.49 21.44 17.86
CA ASN A 166 6.95 21.61 18.02
C ASN A 166 7.66 20.39 18.64
N LEU A 167 7.11 19.20 18.49
CA LEU A 167 7.76 17.99 18.94
C LEU A 167 9.08 17.81 18.17
N ARG A 168 10.20 17.84 18.89
CA ARG A 168 11.56 17.75 18.34
C ARG A 168 11.88 16.31 17.93
N ILE A 169 11.14 15.79 16.95
CA ILE A 169 11.37 14.45 16.38
C ILE A 169 12.80 14.31 15.82
N SER A 170 13.40 15.44 15.40
CA SER A 170 14.78 15.46 14.87
C SER A 170 15.86 15.02 15.87
N ASN A 171 15.60 15.05 17.18
CA ASN A 171 16.58 14.70 18.21
C ASN A 171 16.60 13.19 18.51
N ILE A 172 15.66 12.42 17.96
CA ILE A 172 15.60 10.97 18.16
C ILE A 172 16.62 10.33 17.20
N SER A 173 17.56 9.54 17.72
CA SER A 173 18.49 8.80 16.86
C SER A 173 17.73 7.79 16.00
N LEU A 174 18.17 7.57 14.76
CA LEU A 174 17.54 6.60 13.86
C LEU A 174 17.49 5.19 14.47
N LYS A 175 18.59 4.77 15.12
CA LYS A 175 18.65 3.48 15.84
C LYS A 175 17.59 3.41 16.94
N GLY A 176 17.49 4.45 17.77
CA GLY A 176 16.48 4.53 18.82
C GLY A 176 15.05 4.53 18.25
N ALA A 177 14.82 5.20 17.11
CA ALA A 177 13.53 5.20 16.44
C ALA A 177 13.15 3.80 15.92
N VAL A 178 14.09 3.06 15.29
CA VAL A 178 13.84 1.68 14.81
C VAL A 178 13.54 0.74 15.99
N VAL A 179 14.31 0.83 17.08
CA VAL A 179 14.03 0.06 18.30
C VAL A 179 12.68 0.45 18.91
N GLY A 180 12.34 1.75 18.90
CA GLY A 180 11.03 2.24 19.35
C GLY A 180 9.88 1.69 18.50
N VAL A 181 10.02 1.67 17.17
CA VAL A 181 9.04 1.05 16.26
C VAL A 181 8.83 -0.42 16.61
N PHE A 182 9.91 -1.16 16.83
CA PHE A 182 9.84 -2.56 17.21
C PHE A 182 9.14 -2.76 18.56
N LEU A 183 9.62 -2.12 19.63
CA LEU A 183 9.12 -2.35 20.99
C LEU A 183 7.67 -1.87 21.15
N VAL A 184 7.39 -0.63 20.74
CA VAL A 184 6.05 -0.04 20.85
C VAL A 184 5.08 -0.73 19.88
N GLY A 185 5.52 -1.02 18.66
CA GLY A 185 4.73 -1.75 17.67
C GLY A 185 4.34 -3.12 18.20
N PHE A 186 5.29 -3.90 18.68
CA PHE A 186 5.05 -5.23 19.25
C PHE A 186 4.09 -5.19 20.45
N VAL A 187 4.35 -4.33 21.44
CA VAL A 187 3.49 -4.21 22.63
C VAL A 187 2.07 -3.80 22.23
N TYR A 188 1.94 -2.84 21.30
CA TYR A 188 0.65 -2.42 20.79
C TYR A 188 -0.09 -3.55 20.09
N SER A 189 0.53 -4.20 19.09
CA SER A 189 -0.10 -5.26 18.31
C SER A 189 -0.51 -6.45 19.17
N PHE A 190 0.37 -6.86 20.10
CA PHE A 190 0.10 -7.92 21.05
C PHE A 190 -1.08 -7.61 21.98
N SER A 191 -1.11 -6.36 22.52
CA SER A 191 -2.15 -5.92 23.47
C SER A 191 -3.51 -5.74 22.77
N ILE A 192 -3.53 -5.05 21.64
CA ILE A 192 -4.76 -4.78 20.88
C ILE A 192 -5.41 -6.08 20.41
N GLY A 193 -4.63 -7.04 19.92
CA GLY A 193 -5.16 -8.37 19.56
C GLY A 193 -5.72 -9.17 20.74
N GLY A 194 -5.32 -8.82 21.97
CA GLY A 194 -5.91 -9.39 23.20
C GLY A 194 -7.20 -8.70 23.61
N ILE A 195 -7.38 -7.43 23.30
CA ILE A 195 -8.52 -6.60 23.73
C ILE A 195 -9.64 -6.62 22.69
N LEU A 196 -9.31 -6.39 21.41
CA LEU A 196 -10.30 -6.24 20.34
C LEU A 196 -10.54 -7.52 19.53
N GLY A 197 -9.76 -8.56 19.79
CA GLY A 197 -9.75 -9.79 19.01
C GLY A 197 -8.55 -9.89 18.08
N PHE A 198 -8.06 -11.09 17.88
CA PHE A 198 -6.88 -11.38 17.08
C PHE A 198 -7.16 -11.14 15.58
N ARG A 199 -6.34 -10.32 14.93
CA ARG A 199 -6.50 -9.91 13.54
C ARG A 199 -7.85 -9.23 13.26
N SER A 200 -8.28 -8.42 14.20
CA SER A 200 -9.54 -7.69 14.09
C SER A 200 -9.43 -6.47 13.19
N TRP A 201 -10.53 -6.17 12.49
CA TRP A 201 -10.66 -4.98 11.65
C TRP A 201 -11.70 -4.02 12.22
N THR A 202 -11.37 -2.74 12.22
CA THR A 202 -12.37 -1.68 12.35
C THR A 202 -12.88 -1.34 10.96
N LEU A 203 -14.18 -1.56 10.75
CA LEU A 203 -14.86 -1.36 9.48
C LEU A 203 -15.90 -0.25 9.63
N THR A 204 -15.69 0.86 8.95
CA THR A 204 -16.59 2.03 8.98
C THR A 204 -16.84 2.57 7.59
N PRO A 205 -17.89 3.40 7.37
CA PRO A 205 -18.10 4.04 6.08
C PRO A 205 -16.96 4.94 5.59
N LEU A 206 -16.13 5.45 6.51
CA LEU A 206 -15.09 6.43 6.17
C LEU A 206 -13.67 5.86 6.20
N ILE A 207 -13.42 4.90 7.08
CA ILE A 207 -12.07 4.37 7.29
C ILE A 207 -12.13 2.92 7.74
N ASP A 208 -11.39 2.06 7.06
CA ASP A 208 -11.19 0.67 7.43
C ASP A 208 -9.71 0.44 7.73
N PHE A 209 -9.40 -0.34 8.74
CA PHE A 209 -8.02 -0.69 9.08
C PHE A 209 -7.94 -1.93 9.98
N GLU A 210 -6.84 -2.64 9.88
CA GLU A 210 -6.49 -3.72 10.82
C GLU A 210 -6.01 -3.10 12.14
N ASN A 211 -6.72 -3.41 13.23
CA ASN A 211 -6.54 -2.74 14.53
C ASN A 211 -5.10 -2.88 15.04
N GLU A 212 -4.54 -4.08 14.98
CA GLU A 212 -3.21 -4.36 15.51
C GLU A 212 -2.08 -3.73 14.70
N ARG A 213 -2.31 -3.35 13.43
CA ARG A 213 -1.26 -2.79 12.56
C ARG A 213 -1.32 -1.27 12.42
N LEU A 214 -2.41 -0.62 12.85
CA LEU A 214 -2.62 0.81 12.61
C LEU A 214 -1.48 1.67 13.16
N LEU A 215 -1.09 1.45 14.44
CA LEU A 215 -0.01 2.20 15.06
C LEU A 215 1.34 1.86 14.42
N VAL A 216 1.59 0.60 14.08
CA VAL A 216 2.82 0.18 13.39
C VAL A 216 2.95 0.91 12.05
N TYR A 217 1.89 0.99 11.26
CA TYR A 217 1.86 1.75 10.01
C TYR A 217 2.12 3.24 10.22
N PHE A 218 1.54 3.84 11.27
CA PHE A 218 1.79 5.24 11.59
C PHE A 218 3.24 5.47 12.03
N MET A 219 3.81 4.58 12.83
CA MET A 219 5.21 4.65 13.23
C MET A 219 6.16 4.48 12.03
N MET A 220 5.84 3.61 11.07
CA MET A 220 6.59 3.51 9.81
C MET A 220 6.51 4.79 8.99
N PHE A 221 5.36 5.45 8.94
CA PHE A 221 5.22 6.77 8.34
C PHE A 221 6.10 7.81 9.06
N LEU A 222 6.10 7.86 10.39
CA LEU A 222 6.95 8.77 11.19
C LEU A 222 8.43 8.45 11.04
N LEU A 223 8.81 7.18 10.90
CA LEU A 223 10.19 6.78 10.60
C LEU A 223 10.65 7.32 9.23
N GLY A 224 9.75 7.35 8.25
CA GLY A 224 9.98 8.03 6.97
C GLY A 224 10.20 9.55 7.15
N VAL A 225 9.37 10.22 7.94
CA VAL A 225 9.53 11.65 8.29
C VAL A 225 10.88 11.91 8.95
N LEU A 226 11.29 11.06 9.90
CA LEU A 226 12.59 11.17 10.57
C LEU A 226 13.73 10.97 9.57
N GLY A 227 13.62 9.98 8.66
CA GLY A 227 14.61 9.73 7.62
C GLY A 227 14.81 10.95 6.70
N PHE A 228 13.75 11.69 6.36
CA PHE A 228 13.85 12.94 5.61
C PHE A 228 14.58 14.02 6.42
N ARG A 229 14.19 14.23 7.69
CA ARG A 229 14.77 15.27 8.56
C ARG A 229 16.23 15.04 8.89
N GLN A 230 16.69 13.81 8.86
CA GLN A 230 18.09 13.43 9.09
C GLN A 230 18.90 13.21 7.80
N ASP A 231 18.34 13.62 6.66
CA ASP A 231 18.98 13.47 5.34
C ASP A 231 19.48 12.03 5.07
N LEU A 232 18.75 11.02 5.57
CA LEU A 232 19.15 9.60 5.53
C LEU A 232 19.55 9.13 4.13
N PHE A 233 18.90 9.67 3.11
CA PHE A 233 19.10 9.28 1.71
C PHE A 233 19.80 10.34 0.86
N ALA A 234 20.33 11.42 1.46
CA ALA A 234 21.03 12.49 0.75
C ALA A 234 22.36 12.02 0.16
N GLN A 235 23.04 11.09 0.84
CA GLN A 235 24.31 10.52 0.38
C GLN A 235 24.11 9.17 -0.29
N LYS A 236 25.02 8.78 -1.17
CA LYS A 236 25.04 7.43 -1.73
C LYS A 236 25.25 6.39 -0.61
N PRO A 237 24.69 5.18 -0.74
CA PRO A 237 24.85 4.14 0.28
C PRO A 237 26.33 3.78 0.44
N GLN A 238 26.81 3.96 1.67
CA GLN A 238 28.17 3.57 2.05
C GLN A 238 28.16 2.19 2.73
N GLY A 239 29.22 1.39 2.51
CA GLY A 239 29.35 0.07 3.08
C GLY A 239 28.24 -0.92 2.64
N LYS A 240 28.49 -2.19 2.73
CA LYS A 240 27.50 -3.25 2.43
C LYS A 240 27.25 -4.18 3.62
N THR A 241 28.05 -4.08 4.69
CA THR A 241 28.06 -5.04 5.78
C THR A 241 26.67 -5.18 6.43
N LEU A 242 26.04 -4.09 6.85
CA LEU A 242 24.71 -4.16 7.48
C LEU A 242 23.67 -4.70 6.50
N TYR A 243 23.68 -4.24 5.24
CA TYR A 243 22.79 -4.74 4.21
C TYR A 243 22.97 -6.25 4.00
N THR A 244 24.20 -6.72 3.89
CA THR A 244 24.49 -8.16 3.72
C THR A 244 24.02 -8.95 4.95
N ILE A 245 24.34 -8.51 6.18
CA ILE A 245 23.90 -9.18 7.40
C ILE A 245 22.39 -9.27 7.44
N VAL A 246 21.68 -8.14 7.32
CA VAL A 246 20.22 -8.14 7.44
C VAL A 246 19.56 -8.96 6.34
N SER A 247 20.03 -8.85 5.09
CA SER A 247 19.48 -9.67 3.98
C SER A 247 19.73 -11.16 4.17
N SER A 248 20.87 -11.54 4.82
CA SER A 248 21.20 -12.94 5.10
C SER A 248 20.41 -13.55 6.26
N ILE A 249 19.90 -12.73 7.20
CA ILE A 249 19.16 -13.24 8.37
C ILE A 249 17.65 -12.98 8.30
N ALA A 250 17.20 -12.11 7.40
CA ALA A 250 15.77 -11.72 7.27
C ALA A 250 14.84 -12.91 7.05
N TRP A 251 15.32 -13.98 6.39
CA TRP A 251 14.55 -15.20 6.17
C TRP A 251 14.13 -15.89 7.46
N ILE A 252 14.90 -15.75 8.57
CA ILE A 252 14.61 -16.42 9.85
C ILE A 252 13.25 -15.95 10.41
N PRO A 253 13.04 -14.66 10.74
CA PRO A 253 11.74 -14.22 11.25
C PRO A 253 10.62 -14.37 10.21
N VAL A 254 10.93 -14.23 8.91
CA VAL A 254 9.93 -14.44 7.83
C VAL A 254 9.44 -15.89 7.83
N THR A 255 10.34 -16.86 7.93
CA THR A 255 9.97 -18.28 7.99
C THR A 255 9.13 -18.58 9.24
N VAL A 256 9.54 -18.08 10.41
CA VAL A 256 8.73 -18.23 11.64
C VAL A 256 7.34 -17.64 11.46
N HIS A 257 7.23 -16.46 10.81
CA HIS A 257 5.94 -15.85 10.56
C HIS A 257 5.09 -16.66 9.57
N ILE A 258 5.68 -17.20 8.50
CA ILE A 258 4.98 -18.09 7.56
C ILE A 258 4.43 -19.31 8.30
N PHE A 259 5.25 -19.97 9.13
CA PHE A 259 4.76 -21.10 9.93
C PHE A 259 3.64 -20.72 10.88
N ALA A 260 3.75 -19.59 11.58
CA ALA A 260 2.68 -19.09 12.43
C ALA A 260 1.37 -18.85 11.64
N ARG A 261 1.47 -18.28 10.42
CA ARG A 261 0.31 -18.06 9.54
C ARG A 261 -0.35 -19.35 9.06
N LEU A 262 0.44 -20.37 8.76
CA LEU A 262 -0.03 -21.64 8.20
C LEU A 262 -0.45 -22.64 9.30
N TYR A 263 0.00 -22.45 10.54
CA TYR A 263 -0.28 -23.38 11.63
C TYR A 263 -1.77 -23.69 11.82
N PRO A 264 -2.69 -22.71 11.84
CA PRO A 264 -4.13 -22.99 11.98
C PRO A 264 -4.73 -23.80 10.83
N ILE A 265 -4.11 -23.75 9.67
CA ILE A 265 -4.57 -24.47 8.47
C ILE A 265 -4.19 -25.94 8.56
N PHE A 266 -2.95 -26.24 9.02
CA PHE A 266 -2.47 -27.60 9.14
C PHE A 266 -2.97 -28.32 10.39
N TYR A 267 -3.28 -27.59 11.46
CA TYR A 267 -3.71 -28.12 12.77
C TYR A 267 -5.00 -27.46 13.27
N PRO A 268 -6.10 -27.49 12.49
CA PRO A 268 -7.33 -26.77 12.84
C PRO A 268 -8.02 -27.30 14.10
N ALA A 269 -7.92 -28.61 14.38
CA ALA A 269 -8.55 -29.23 15.53
C ALA A 269 -7.91 -28.83 16.87
N ASP A 270 -6.59 -28.59 16.88
CA ASP A 270 -5.82 -28.28 18.07
C ASP A 270 -5.51 -26.77 18.18
N PHE A 271 -6.01 -25.99 17.22
CA PHE A 271 -5.67 -24.57 17.15
C PHE A 271 -6.47 -23.73 18.15
N ALA A 272 -5.74 -23.02 19.01
CA ALA A 272 -6.29 -21.97 19.84
C ALA A 272 -5.38 -20.72 19.79
N VAL A 273 -5.98 -19.53 19.80
CA VAL A 273 -5.25 -18.26 19.87
C VAL A 273 -4.77 -18.03 21.30
N THR A 274 -3.67 -18.71 21.65
CA THR A 274 -3.03 -18.58 22.98
C THR A 274 -2.16 -17.31 23.06
N PRO A 275 -1.83 -16.80 24.27
CA PRO A 275 -0.87 -15.70 24.41
C PRO A 275 0.50 -16.02 23.77
N LEU A 276 0.97 -17.28 23.88
CA LEU A 276 2.23 -17.72 23.25
C LEU A 276 2.15 -17.64 21.73
N TYR A 277 1.04 -18.10 21.14
CA TYR A 277 0.83 -18.00 19.68
C TYR A 277 0.83 -16.53 19.21
N ARG A 278 0.13 -15.62 19.91
CA ARG A 278 0.12 -14.19 19.61
C ARG A 278 1.52 -13.56 19.75
N LEU A 279 2.28 -13.99 20.77
CA LEU A 279 3.65 -13.54 20.97
C LEU A 279 4.53 -13.91 19.78
N ILE A 280 4.54 -15.18 19.36
CA ILE A 280 5.30 -15.67 18.20
C ILE A 280 4.88 -14.92 16.93
N TRP A 281 3.56 -14.75 16.74
CA TRP A 281 3.00 -14.08 15.58
C TRP A 281 3.50 -12.63 15.45
N TRP A 282 3.31 -11.81 16.47
CA TRP A 282 3.65 -10.39 16.41
C TRP A 282 5.16 -10.15 16.49
N LEU A 283 5.89 -10.94 17.27
CA LEU A 283 7.35 -10.86 17.32
C LEU A 283 7.96 -11.17 15.93
N SER A 284 7.53 -12.25 15.31
CA SER A 284 8.02 -12.63 13.98
C SER A 284 7.57 -11.65 12.91
N PHE A 285 6.35 -11.11 12.99
CA PHE A 285 5.84 -10.09 12.08
C PHE A 285 6.68 -8.81 12.13
N ASP A 286 6.87 -8.22 13.32
CA ASP A 286 7.57 -6.93 13.47
C ASP A 286 9.06 -7.04 13.11
N LEU A 287 9.73 -8.15 13.47
CA LEU A 287 11.10 -8.41 13.04
C LEU A 287 11.19 -8.56 11.51
N SER A 288 10.30 -9.34 10.91
CA SER A 288 10.23 -9.53 9.46
C SER A 288 9.97 -8.21 8.74
N LEU A 289 9.04 -7.41 9.24
CA LEU A 289 8.67 -6.11 8.69
C LEU A 289 9.88 -5.18 8.64
N LEU A 290 10.57 -5.00 9.76
CA LEU A 290 11.74 -4.10 9.82
C LEU A 290 12.88 -4.60 8.94
N CYS A 291 13.17 -5.91 8.93
CA CYS A 291 14.20 -6.48 8.07
C CYS A 291 13.85 -6.31 6.58
N LEU A 292 12.63 -6.68 6.18
CA LEU A 292 12.22 -6.62 4.77
C LEU A 292 12.13 -5.18 4.27
N VAL A 293 11.57 -4.25 5.05
CA VAL A 293 11.52 -2.84 4.66
C VAL A 293 12.93 -2.28 4.51
N TYR A 294 13.86 -2.57 5.44
CA TYR A 294 15.24 -2.13 5.33
C TYR A 294 15.91 -2.72 4.07
N VAL A 295 15.80 -4.04 3.84
CA VAL A 295 16.38 -4.71 2.68
C VAL A 295 15.84 -4.13 1.38
N VAL A 296 14.54 -3.92 1.28
CA VAL A 296 13.89 -3.39 0.07
C VAL A 296 14.32 -1.94 -0.19
N LEU A 297 14.32 -1.07 0.83
CA LEU A 297 14.78 0.32 0.71
C LEU A 297 16.24 0.39 0.25
N GLU A 298 17.14 -0.36 0.88
CA GLU A 298 18.56 -0.36 0.51
C GLU A 298 18.82 -1.02 -0.85
N THR A 299 18.07 -2.06 -1.23
CA THR A 299 18.16 -2.67 -2.57
C THR A 299 17.82 -1.65 -3.65
N PHE A 300 16.70 -0.95 -3.50
CA PHE A 300 16.30 0.05 -4.50
C PHE A 300 17.26 1.23 -4.55
N ARG A 301 17.72 1.71 -3.41
CA ARG A 301 18.69 2.79 -3.31
C ARG A 301 20.03 2.44 -3.98
N ARG A 302 20.48 1.19 -3.90
CA ARG A 302 21.77 0.73 -4.44
C ARG A 302 21.70 0.39 -5.91
N TYR A 303 20.63 -0.24 -6.36
CA TYR A 303 20.60 -0.88 -7.66
C TYR A 303 19.59 -0.29 -8.63
N PHE A 304 18.58 0.43 -8.15
CA PHE A 304 17.47 0.93 -8.96
C PHE A 304 17.34 2.46 -8.99
N ASP A 305 18.41 3.20 -8.75
CA ASP A 305 18.42 4.69 -8.82
C ASP A 305 18.64 5.20 -10.25
N ARG A 306 17.98 4.59 -11.22
CA ARG A 306 17.99 4.99 -12.61
C ARG A 306 16.56 5.09 -13.13
N THR A 307 16.36 5.95 -14.12
CA THR A 307 15.06 6.05 -14.79
C THR A 307 15.23 5.85 -16.29
N SER A 308 14.22 5.30 -16.94
CA SER A 308 14.06 5.22 -18.39
C SER A 308 12.70 5.79 -18.78
N ARG A 309 12.41 5.87 -20.07
CA ARG A 309 11.09 6.30 -20.55
C ARG A 309 9.97 5.38 -20.00
N ILE A 310 10.20 4.07 -20.03
CA ILE A 310 9.25 3.07 -19.52
C ILE A 310 9.04 3.24 -18.00
N TRP A 311 10.12 3.26 -17.21
CA TRP A 311 10.03 3.48 -15.78
C TRP A 311 9.36 4.82 -15.44
N GLY A 312 9.65 5.87 -16.20
CA GLY A 312 9.02 7.17 -16.03
C GLY A 312 7.51 7.13 -16.24
N GLU A 313 7.01 6.32 -17.20
CA GLU A 313 5.58 6.14 -17.43
C GLU A 313 4.93 5.30 -16.34
N LEU A 314 5.50 4.14 -15.98
CA LEU A 314 5.02 3.28 -14.90
C LEU A 314 4.95 4.03 -13.56
N ASN A 315 5.97 4.85 -13.24
CA ASN A 315 6.01 5.68 -12.04
C ASN A 315 4.87 6.71 -12.00
N ARG A 316 4.52 7.29 -13.14
CA ARG A 316 3.40 8.24 -13.25
C ARG A 316 2.05 7.55 -13.10
N ASN A 317 1.95 6.30 -13.52
CA ASN A 317 0.69 5.53 -13.53
C ASN A 317 0.44 4.78 -12.22
N SER A 318 1.47 4.49 -11.42
CA SER A 318 1.41 3.58 -10.27
C SER A 318 0.23 3.85 -9.33
N TYR A 319 -0.10 5.13 -9.07
CA TYR A 319 -1.24 5.49 -8.22
C TYR A 319 -2.60 5.14 -8.85
N GLY A 320 -2.77 5.41 -10.15
CA GLY A 320 -4.00 5.04 -10.87
C GLY A 320 -4.15 3.52 -10.98
N VAL A 321 -3.04 2.81 -11.23
CA VAL A 321 -3.01 1.33 -11.23
C VAL A 321 -3.49 0.79 -9.88
N TYR A 322 -3.01 1.34 -8.75
CA TYR A 322 -3.49 0.96 -7.42
C TYR A 322 -5.01 1.10 -7.28
N ILE A 323 -5.62 2.13 -7.84
CA ILE A 323 -7.07 2.36 -7.70
C ILE A 323 -7.88 1.33 -8.51
N ILE A 324 -7.48 1.03 -9.75
CA ILE A 324 -8.36 0.29 -10.69
C ILE A 324 -8.05 -1.21 -10.81
N HIS A 325 -6.90 -1.69 -10.32
CA HIS A 325 -6.41 -3.05 -10.60
C HIS A 325 -7.38 -4.16 -10.16
N VAL A 326 -8.08 -4.01 -9.03
CA VAL A 326 -8.97 -5.06 -8.53
C VAL A 326 -10.17 -5.27 -9.48
N ILE A 327 -10.68 -4.20 -10.06
CA ILE A 327 -11.76 -4.31 -11.05
C ILE A 327 -11.26 -5.06 -12.30
N LEU A 328 -10.05 -4.78 -12.76
CA LEU A 328 -9.47 -5.50 -13.90
C LEU A 328 -9.15 -6.95 -13.56
N ILE A 329 -8.74 -7.25 -12.31
CA ILE A 329 -8.65 -8.64 -11.82
C ILE A 329 -10.03 -9.31 -11.94
N GLY A 330 -11.08 -8.64 -11.52
CA GLY A 330 -12.44 -9.16 -11.60
C GLY A 330 -12.87 -9.44 -13.03
N VAL A 331 -12.68 -8.48 -13.94
CA VAL A 331 -13.05 -8.63 -15.36
C VAL A 331 -12.25 -9.77 -16.02
N PHE A 332 -10.93 -9.74 -15.95
CA PHE A 332 -10.09 -10.76 -16.59
C PHE A 332 -10.15 -12.10 -15.86
N GLY A 333 -10.27 -12.10 -14.53
CA GLY A 333 -10.46 -13.32 -13.74
C GLY A 333 -11.74 -14.05 -14.14
N THR A 334 -12.86 -13.32 -14.31
CA THR A 334 -14.12 -13.90 -14.76
C THR A 334 -14.01 -14.46 -16.19
N LEU A 335 -13.27 -13.80 -17.08
CA LEU A 335 -13.02 -14.33 -18.44
C LEU A 335 -12.17 -15.60 -18.42
N LEU A 336 -11.18 -15.67 -17.53
CA LEU A 336 -10.31 -16.85 -17.38
C LEU A 336 -10.99 -18.00 -16.61
N LEU A 337 -12.03 -17.72 -15.82
CA LEU A 337 -12.74 -18.71 -15.01
C LEU A 337 -13.23 -19.89 -15.83
N ASN A 338 -13.81 -19.62 -17.00
CA ASN A 338 -14.41 -20.63 -17.89
C ASN A 338 -13.39 -21.34 -18.79
N LEU A 339 -12.11 -20.99 -18.71
CA LEU A 339 -11.08 -21.65 -19.52
C LEU A 339 -10.52 -22.86 -18.79
N SER A 340 -10.44 -23.99 -19.45
CA SER A 340 -9.85 -25.24 -18.95
C SER A 340 -8.31 -25.17 -18.94
N LEU A 341 -7.76 -24.14 -18.31
CA LEU A 341 -6.31 -23.93 -18.19
C LEU A 341 -5.86 -24.19 -16.74
N PRO A 342 -4.66 -24.76 -16.52
CA PRO A 342 -4.11 -24.91 -15.19
C PRO A 342 -3.86 -23.53 -14.54
N ALA A 343 -4.08 -23.44 -13.22
CA ALA A 343 -3.87 -22.20 -12.47
C ALA A 343 -2.46 -21.62 -12.64
N LEU A 344 -1.46 -22.49 -12.83
CA LEU A 344 -0.06 -22.07 -13.08
C LEU A 344 0.10 -21.20 -14.34
N LEU A 345 -0.77 -21.35 -15.33
CA LEU A 345 -0.83 -20.49 -16.52
C LEU A 345 -1.77 -19.32 -16.33
N LYS A 346 -2.93 -19.52 -15.68
CA LYS A 346 -3.89 -18.45 -15.40
C LYS A 346 -3.30 -17.36 -14.53
N TYR A 347 -2.58 -17.70 -13.47
CA TYR A 347 -2.02 -16.77 -12.50
C TYR A 347 -1.09 -15.71 -13.14
N PRO A 348 0.01 -16.05 -13.84
CA PRO A 348 0.86 -15.05 -14.48
C PRO A 348 0.14 -14.31 -15.62
N THR A 349 -0.77 -14.98 -16.33
CA THR A 349 -1.59 -14.35 -17.39
C THR A 349 -2.48 -13.26 -16.80
N LEU A 350 -3.18 -13.54 -15.70
CA LEU A 350 -4.04 -12.55 -15.03
C LEU A 350 -3.23 -11.38 -14.49
N ILE A 351 -2.04 -11.61 -13.93
CA ILE A 351 -1.13 -10.54 -13.50
C ILE A 351 -0.76 -9.65 -14.69
N ALA A 352 -0.30 -10.25 -15.79
CA ALA A 352 0.13 -9.52 -16.98
C ALA A 352 -1.03 -8.70 -17.57
N LEU A 353 -2.19 -9.32 -17.79
CA LEU A 353 -3.38 -8.64 -18.31
C LEU A 353 -3.80 -7.48 -17.40
N THR A 354 -3.89 -7.72 -16.10
CA THR A 354 -4.28 -6.68 -15.13
C THR A 354 -3.29 -5.53 -15.11
N TYR A 355 -1.99 -5.81 -14.99
CA TYR A 355 -0.99 -4.77 -14.83
C TYR A 355 -0.81 -3.94 -16.11
N VAL A 356 -0.73 -4.60 -17.27
CA VAL A 356 -0.58 -3.92 -18.56
C VAL A 356 -1.82 -3.08 -18.86
N THR A 357 -3.01 -3.65 -18.76
CA THR A 357 -4.26 -2.92 -19.04
C THR A 357 -4.47 -1.77 -18.07
N SER A 358 -4.17 -1.95 -16.76
CA SER A 358 -4.21 -0.85 -15.79
C SER A 358 -3.31 0.32 -16.22
N ASN A 359 -2.08 0.04 -16.63
CA ASN A 359 -1.17 1.07 -17.10
C ASN A 359 -1.66 1.76 -18.38
N LEU A 360 -2.19 1.02 -19.34
CA LEU A 360 -2.75 1.57 -20.57
C LEU A 360 -3.95 2.48 -20.31
N VAL A 361 -4.89 2.03 -19.48
CA VAL A 361 -6.09 2.82 -19.09
C VAL A 361 -5.68 4.12 -18.39
N VAL A 362 -4.75 4.04 -17.43
CA VAL A 362 -4.27 5.24 -16.71
C VAL A 362 -3.50 6.18 -17.64
N SER A 363 -2.68 5.66 -18.56
CA SER A 363 -1.98 6.47 -19.57
C SER A 363 -2.96 7.18 -20.51
N ALA A 364 -3.97 6.47 -21.02
CA ALA A 364 -4.99 7.04 -21.88
C ALA A 364 -5.78 8.15 -21.16
N TYR A 365 -6.22 7.89 -19.94
CA TYR A 365 -6.91 8.88 -19.11
C TYR A 365 -6.07 10.16 -18.89
N ARG A 366 -4.79 10.00 -18.58
CA ARG A 366 -3.87 11.14 -18.39
C ARG A 366 -3.68 11.93 -19.69
N SER A 367 -3.55 11.24 -20.82
CA SER A 367 -3.41 11.89 -22.14
C SER A 367 -4.67 12.68 -22.51
N LEU A 368 -5.86 12.13 -22.26
CA LEU A 368 -7.13 12.83 -22.46
C LEU A 368 -7.23 14.09 -21.58
N LEU A 369 -6.88 14.00 -20.31
CA LEU A 369 -6.87 15.16 -19.41
C LEU A 369 -5.90 16.26 -19.87
N GLN A 370 -4.74 15.89 -20.43
CA GLN A 370 -3.78 16.85 -20.97
C GLN A 370 -4.33 17.53 -22.25
N ALA A 371 -4.93 16.76 -23.15
CA ALA A 371 -5.55 17.29 -24.36
C ALA A 371 -6.68 18.31 -24.06
N VAL A 372 -7.56 17.98 -23.11
CA VAL A 372 -8.64 18.90 -22.66
C VAL A 372 -8.06 20.19 -22.07
N LYS A 373 -7.00 20.10 -21.26
CA LYS A 373 -6.36 21.30 -20.67
C LYS A 373 -5.69 22.17 -21.72
N SER A 374 -5.01 21.58 -22.69
CA SER A 374 -4.34 22.33 -23.78
C SER A 374 -5.34 22.99 -24.73
N GLY A 375 -6.46 22.32 -25.06
CA GLY A 375 -7.55 22.90 -25.84
C GLY A 375 -8.17 24.11 -25.16
N ARG A 376 -8.42 24.03 -23.84
CA ARG A 376 -8.99 25.14 -23.05
C ARG A 376 -8.05 26.34 -22.93
N SER A 377 -6.73 26.11 -22.86
CA SER A 377 -5.72 27.19 -22.85
C SER A 377 -5.68 27.93 -24.20
N ARG A 378 -5.80 27.22 -25.32
CA ARG A 378 -5.82 27.82 -26.66
C ARG A 378 -7.09 28.64 -26.89
N SER A 379 -8.26 28.18 -26.47
CA SER A 379 -9.51 28.92 -26.62
C SER A 379 -9.54 30.22 -25.78
N VAL A 380 -8.95 30.21 -24.59
CA VAL A 380 -8.82 31.42 -23.74
C VAL A 380 -7.83 32.42 -24.35
N SER A 381 -6.71 31.98 -24.92
CA SER A 381 -5.75 32.86 -25.60
C SER A 381 -6.38 33.50 -26.83
N GLN A 382 -7.09 32.74 -27.66
CA GLN A 382 -7.79 33.28 -28.83
C GLN A 382 -8.91 34.27 -28.48
N ALA A 383 -9.60 34.05 -27.34
CA ALA A 383 -10.62 35.01 -26.89
C ALA A 383 -10.02 36.30 -26.33
N MET A 384 -8.78 36.29 -25.82
CA MET A 384 -8.07 37.50 -25.37
C MET A 384 -7.45 38.29 -26.53
N ASP A 385 -7.16 37.64 -27.66
CA ASP A 385 -6.57 38.28 -28.85
C ASP A 385 -7.65 38.93 -29.75
N LEU A 386 -8.93 38.67 -29.48
CA LEU A 386 -10.09 39.21 -30.24
C LEU A 386 -10.90 40.27 -29.46
N GLY A 387 -10.53 40.62 -28.26
CA GLY A 387 -11.13 41.66 -27.42
C GLY A 387 -10.15 42.80 -27.16
#